data_4a795599c70fadb909cc8c918fe29430
#
_entry.id   4a795599c70fadb909cc8c918fe29430
#
_cell.length_a   1.000
_cell.length_b   1.000
_cell.length_c   1.000
_cell.angle_alpha   90.00
_cell.angle_beta   90.00
_cell.angle_gamma   90.00
#
_symmetry.space_group_name_H-M   'P 1'
#
loop_
_entity.id
_entity.type
_entity.pdbx_description
1 polymer ?
#
loop_
_entity_poly.entity_id
_entity_poly.type
_entity_poly.pdbx_seq_one_letter_code
_entity_poly.pdbx_strand_id
1 'polypeptide(L)'
;MKTPYIGFWKRAVAFILDSLLCSLPPAVICLPLLIWLFTKMIQGTPTPTQIVLSIGLYLLWMLLAILCYWLYFAYFESGAKQATLGKQVMGIKVIGKDGNRITFARATGRLFAKWISYMLLNFGFIMAGMTSKKRALHDYIAETYVVRADFQPGDELPDTPSHPYWMVFTAVVLVLSMLGMMLFNLVFAATVLDRAPATVARRVSTTLQEFAAAKKSLSEEGLENSGVWYGQDEDGYYANFTDMADNEYTLALPTGSTEVCCVSEASDQCADTGLPVCK
;
A
#
# COMPACT_ATOMS: atom_id res chain seq x y z
N MET A 1 -14.70 -25.56 32.15
CA MET A 1 -14.68 -24.13 32.54
C MET A 1 -14.30 -23.29 31.30
N LYS A 2 -14.98 -22.18 31.05
CA LYS A 2 -14.59 -21.29 29.93
C LYS A 2 -13.34 -20.53 30.34
N THR A 3 -12.27 -20.62 29.55
CA THR A 3 -11.02 -19.88 29.83
C THR A 3 -11.26 -18.38 29.82
N PRO A 4 -10.64 -17.60 30.73
CA PRO A 4 -10.80 -16.14 30.78
C PRO A 4 -10.11 -15.45 29.60
N TYR A 5 -9.15 -16.09 28.96
CA TYR A 5 -8.32 -15.51 27.91
C TYR A 5 -9.04 -15.37 26.58
N ILE A 6 -8.73 -14.30 25.87
CA ILE A 6 -9.31 -13.97 24.58
C ILE A 6 -8.32 -14.30 23.46
N GLY A 7 -8.76 -15.13 22.53
CA GLY A 7 -7.99 -15.51 21.35
C GLY A 7 -7.94 -14.41 20.28
N PHE A 8 -7.30 -14.75 19.16
CA PHE A 8 -6.98 -13.83 18.05
C PHE A 8 -8.21 -13.10 17.47
N TRP A 9 -9.28 -13.81 17.10
CA TRP A 9 -10.38 -13.22 16.32
C TRP A 9 -11.12 -12.07 16.99
N LYS A 10 -11.46 -12.22 18.27
CA LYS A 10 -12.14 -11.13 19.01
C LYS A 10 -11.25 -9.88 19.14
N ARG A 11 -9.93 -10.07 19.27
CA ARG A 11 -8.96 -8.98 19.30
C ARG A 11 -8.82 -8.31 17.93
N ALA A 12 -8.85 -9.10 16.84
CA ALA A 12 -8.79 -8.59 15.47
C ALA A 12 -10.00 -7.71 15.15
N VAL A 13 -11.21 -8.17 15.47
CA VAL A 13 -12.44 -7.37 15.30
C VAL A 13 -12.39 -6.10 16.14
N ALA A 14 -12.02 -6.20 17.43
CA ALA A 14 -11.86 -5.02 18.28
C ALA A 14 -10.86 -4.01 17.70
N PHE A 15 -9.74 -4.50 17.17
CA PHE A 15 -8.71 -3.68 16.55
C PHE A 15 -9.21 -2.98 15.27
N ILE A 16 -9.98 -3.68 14.42
CA ILE A 16 -10.58 -3.09 13.21
C ILE A 16 -11.52 -1.94 13.59
N LEU A 17 -12.40 -2.17 14.58
CA LEU A 17 -13.31 -1.13 15.09
C LEU A 17 -12.54 0.08 15.63
N ASP A 18 -11.53 -0.16 16.45
CA ASP A 18 -10.66 0.89 17.00
C ASP A 18 -9.92 1.65 15.88
N SER A 19 -9.41 0.95 14.86
CA SER A 19 -8.70 1.56 13.74
C SER A 19 -9.60 2.46 12.90
N LEU A 20 -10.83 2.03 12.64
CA LEU A 20 -11.83 2.86 11.96
C LEU A 20 -12.14 4.14 12.76
N LEU A 21 -12.33 4.02 14.07
CA LEU A 21 -12.58 5.18 14.93
C LEU A 21 -11.38 6.15 14.95
N CYS A 22 -10.15 5.63 15.06
CA CYS A 22 -8.94 6.46 15.08
C CYS A 22 -8.62 7.11 13.74
N SER A 23 -9.07 6.53 12.61
CA SER A 23 -8.84 7.10 11.29
C SER A 23 -9.76 8.27 10.95
N LEU A 24 -10.93 8.37 11.59
CA LEU A 24 -11.93 9.40 11.30
C LEU A 24 -11.45 10.84 11.55
N PRO A 25 -10.88 11.21 12.72
CA PRO A 25 -10.47 12.59 12.97
C PRO A 25 -9.42 13.10 11.99
N PRO A 26 -8.30 12.40 11.73
CA PRO A 26 -7.32 12.86 10.75
C PRO A 26 -7.87 12.85 9.32
N ALA A 27 -8.77 11.92 8.98
CA ALA A 27 -9.40 11.87 7.67
C ALA A 27 -10.30 13.10 7.41
N VAL A 28 -11.15 13.46 8.35
CA VAL A 28 -12.05 14.64 8.22
C VAL A 28 -11.26 15.93 8.04
N ILE A 29 -10.12 16.07 8.72
CA ILE A 29 -9.30 17.29 8.67
C ILE A 29 -8.48 17.35 7.37
N CYS A 30 -7.85 16.25 6.98
CA CYS A 30 -6.84 16.26 5.93
C CYS A 30 -7.35 15.82 4.56
N LEU A 31 -8.41 15.00 4.49
CA LEU A 31 -8.94 14.48 3.22
C LEU A 31 -9.39 15.59 2.26
N PRO A 32 -10.14 16.63 2.67
CA PRO A 32 -10.54 17.72 1.78
C PRO A 32 -9.33 18.45 1.18
N LEU A 33 -8.29 18.64 1.98
CA LEU A 33 -7.06 19.30 1.56
C LEU A 33 -6.24 18.44 0.59
N LEU A 34 -6.17 17.12 0.84
CA LEU A 34 -5.52 16.19 -0.07
C LEU A 34 -6.27 16.08 -1.41
N ILE A 35 -7.59 16.07 -1.39
CA ILE A 35 -8.43 16.08 -2.60
C ILE A 35 -8.17 17.37 -3.39
N TRP A 36 -8.15 18.53 -2.72
CA TRP A 36 -7.86 19.81 -3.37
C TRP A 36 -6.47 19.83 -4.02
N LEU A 37 -5.45 19.36 -3.31
CA LEU A 37 -4.09 19.23 -3.84
C LEU A 37 -4.03 18.29 -5.05
N PHE A 38 -4.67 17.12 -4.93
CA PHE A 38 -4.72 16.13 -6.00
C PHE A 38 -5.41 16.67 -7.27
N THR A 39 -6.52 17.41 -7.10
CA THR A 39 -7.19 18.06 -8.24
C THR A 39 -6.31 19.10 -8.92
N LYS A 40 -5.48 19.85 -8.16
CA LYS A 40 -4.52 20.79 -8.72
C LYS A 40 -3.39 20.10 -9.48
N MET A 41 -2.94 18.95 -9.01
CA MET A 41 -1.93 18.15 -9.70
C MET A 41 -2.44 17.58 -11.04
N ILE A 42 -3.71 17.19 -11.13
CA ILE A 42 -4.31 16.70 -12.39
C ILE A 42 -4.50 17.83 -13.42
N GLN A 43 -4.74 19.04 -12.95
CA GLN A 43 -5.01 20.20 -13.82
C GLN A 43 -3.76 20.83 -14.50
N GLY A 44 -2.55 20.32 -14.16
CA GLY A 44 -1.29 20.80 -14.74
C GLY A 44 -0.07 20.22 -14.05
N THR A 45 1.13 20.54 -14.54
CA THR A 45 2.38 20.15 -13.88
C THR A 45 2.46 20.81 -12.50
N PRO A 46 2.68 20.05 -11.41
CA PRO A 46 2.73 20.62 -10.07
C PRO A 46 3.95 21.53 -9.92
N THR A 47 3.72 22.74 -9.42
CA THR A 47 4.83 23.64 -9.08
C THR A 47 5.65 23.11 -7.91
N PRO A 48 6.95 23.43 -7.80
CA PRO A 48 7.79 23.03 -6.67
C PRO A 48 7.17 23.39 -5.31
N THR A 49 6.51 24.53 -5.20
CA THR A 49 5.80 24.96 -3.99
C THR A 49 4.64 24.02 -3.62
N GLN A 50 3.87 23.57 -4.62
CA GLN A 50 2.76 22.62 -4.40
C GLN A 50 3.28 21.26 -3.95
N ILE A 51 4.40 20.79 -4.49
CA ILE A 51 5.04 19.54 -4.07
C ILE A 51 5.49 19.64 -2.61
N VAL A 52 6.21 20.69 -2.23
CA VAL A 52 6.68 20.90 -0.85
C VAL A 52 5.50 21.01 0.12
N LEU A 53 4.44 21.73 -0.25
CA LEU A 53 3.24 21.85 0.58
C LEU A 53 2.54 20.50 0.75
N SER A 54 2.41 19.69 -0.32
CA SER A 54 1.82 18.35 -0.26
C SER A 54 2.57 17.43 0.69
N ILE A 55 3.90 17.42 0.59
CA ILE A 55 4.76 16.63 1.49
C ILE A 55 4.60 17.11 2.93
N GLY A 56 4.62 18.41 3.17
CA GLY A 56 4.45 18.98 4.51
C GLY A 56 3.10 18.61 5.14
N LEU A 57 2.01 18.70 4.38
CA LEU A 57 0.67 18.33 4.83
C LEU A 57 0.54 16.82 5.07
N TYR A 58 1.13 16.00 4.22
CA TYR A 58 1.18 14.55 4.43
C TYR A 58 1.93 14.17 5.71
N LEU A 59 3.09 14.77 5.95
CA LEU A 59 3.86 14.55 7.18
C LEU A 59 3.10 15.02 8.42
N LEU A 60 2.42 16.16 8.35
CA LEU A 60 1.58 16.65 9.44
C LEU A 60 0.41 15.70 9.72
N TRP A 61 -0.26 15.24 8.67
CA TRP A 61 -1.33 14.24 8.79
C TRP A 61 -0.83 12.95 9.45
N MET A 62 0.31 12.45 8.99
CA MET A 62 0.92 11.23 9.55
C MET A 62 1.27 11.41 11.03
N LEU A 63 1.83 12.56 11.41
CA LEU A 63 2.15 12.87 12.80
C LEU A 63 0.89 12.91 13.67
N LEU A 64 -0.16 13.61 13.23
CA LEU A 64 -1.43 13.69 13.94
C LEU A 64 -2.09 12.32 14.08
N ALA A 65 -2.07 11.50 13.03
CA ALA A 65 -2.61 10.14 13.06
C ALA A 65 -1.86 9.26 14.07
N ILE A 66 -0.53 9.32 14.11
CA ILE A 66 0.30 8.58 15.08
C ILE A 66 0.00 9.04 16.51
N LEU A 67 -0.09 10.34 16.76
CA LEU A 67 -0.38 10.89 18.08
C LEU A 67 -1.78 10.50 18.55
N CYS A 68 -2.81 10.64 17.69
CA CYS A 68 -4.18 10.24 18.02
C CYS A 68 -4.24 8.74 18.33
N TYR A 69 -3.61 7.90 17.51
CA TYR A 69 -3.57 6.46 17.73
C TYR A 69 -2.88 6.09 19.05
N TRP A 70 -1.72 6.67 19.32
CA TRP A 70 -0.98 6.44 20.56
C TRP A 70 -1.79 6.84 21.79
N LEU A 71 -2.27 8.10 21.84
CA LEU A 71 -3.04 8.60 22.97
C LEU A 71 -4.32 7.81 23.19
N TYR A 72 -5.04 7.48 22.12
CA TYR A 72 -6.25 6.67 22.19
C TYR A 72 -6.00 5.31 22.86
N PHE A 73 -5.04 4.54 22.34
CA PHE A 73 -4.77 3.21 22.90
C PHE A 73 -4.18 3.26 24.30
N ALA A 74 -3.21 4.15 24.56
CA ALA A 74 -2.56 4.25 25.86
C ALA A 74 -3.54 4.73 26.94
N TYR A 75 -4.37 5.73 26.65
CA TYR A 75 -5.34 6.28 27.58
C TYR A 75 -6.45 5.27 27.91
N PHE A 76 -7.06 4.67 26.90
CA PHE A 76 -8.18 3.75 27.14
C PHE A 76 -7.75 2.43 27.78
N GLU A 77 -6.60 1.86 27.38
CA GLU A 77 -6.10 0.61 27.99
C GLU A 77 -5.63 0.80 29.43
N SER A 78 -5.10 1.98 29.78
CA SER A 78 -4.71 2.32 31.17
C SER A 78 -5.86 2.93 31.97
N GLY A 79 -6.99 3.24 31.37
CA GLY A 79 -8.14 3.84 32.04
C GLY A 79 -8.90 2.86 32.93
N ALA A 80 -9.96 3.34 33.60
CA ALA A 80 -10.78 2.55 34.53
C ALA A 80 -11.42 1.32 33.87
N LYS A 81 -11.81 1.42 32.60
CA LYS A 81 -12.41 0.32 31.82
C LYS A 81 -11.39 -0.67 31.26
N GLN A 82 -10.09 -0.34 31.30
CA GLN A 82 -8.98 -1.19 30.79
C GLN A 82 -9.17 -1.65 29.34
N ALA A 83 -9.95 -0.92 28.54
CA ALA A 83 -10.40 -1.33 27.23
C ALA A 83 -10.67 -0.13 26.33
N THR A 84 -10.16 -0.16 25.09
CA THR A 84 -10.53 0.74 24.00
C THR A 84 -12.02 0.56 23.65
N LEU A 85 -12.60 1.49 22.88
CA LEU A 85 -14.03 1.41 22.54
C LEU A 85 -14.36 0.12 21.77
N GLY A 86 -13.54 -0.27 20.78
CA GLY A 86 -13.72 -1.54 20.07
C GLY A 86 -13.60 -2.76 20.98
N LYS A 87 -12.70 -2.73 21.99
CA LYS A 87 -12.60 -3.77 22.99
C LYS A 87 -13.80 -3.82 23.93
N GLN A 88 -14.36 -2.66 24.31
CA GLN A 88 -15.58 -2.61 25.11
C GLN A 88 -16.75 -3.24 24.36
N VAL A 89 -16.91 -2.94 23.06
CA VAL A 89 -17.94 -3.57 22.20
C VAL A 89 -17.77 -5.09 22.14
N MET A 90 -16.52 -5.56 22.08
CA MET A 90 -16.22 -6.99 22.03
C MET A 90 -16.26 -7.71 23.40
N GLY A 91 -16.53 -6.96 24.52
CA GLY A 91 -16.59 -7.49 25.86
C GLY A 91 -15.22 -8.01 26.36
N ILE A 92 -14.12 -7.31 26.03
CA ILE A 92 -12.75 -7.70 26.40
C ILE A 92 -12.00 -6.53 27.01
N LYS A 93 -11.03 -6.83 27.89
CA LYS A 93 -10.18 -5.84 28.55
C LYS A 93 -8.74 -6.31 28.70
N VAL A 94 -7.82 -5.37 28.95
CA VAL A 94 -6.38 -5.61 29.16
C VAL A 94 -6.06 -5.52 30.64
N ILE A 95 -5.36 -6.52 31.15
CA ILE A 95 -4.87 -6.56 32.54
C ILE A 95 -3.37 -6.82 32.56
N GLY A 96 -2.70 -6.45 33.65
CA GLY A 96 -1.35 -6.82 33.95
C GLY A 96 -1.22 -8.31 34.36
N LYS A 97 0.01 -8.78 34.54
CA LYS A 97 0.29 -10.16 35.01
C LYS A 97 -0.27 -10.44 36.40
N ASP A 98 -0.45 -9.41 37.18
CA ASP A 98 -1.01 -9.39 38.54
C ASP A 98 -2.56 -9.32 38.55
N GLY A 99 -3.22 -9.39 37.40
CA GLY A 99 -4.67 -9.25 37.28
C GLY A 99 -5.19 -7.81 37.37
N ASN A 100 -4.34 -6.84 37.69
CA ASN A 100 -4.71 -5.46 37.92
C ASN A 100 -4.65 -4.59 36.66
N ARG A 101 -5.10 -3.34 36.80
CA ARG A 101 -5.05 -2.32 35.76
C ARG A 101 -3.60 -1.97 35.40
N ILE A 102 -3.32 -1.84 34.12
CA ILE A 102 -1.99 -1.44 33.63
C ILE A 102 -1.79 0.07 33.74
N THR A 103 -0.54 0.50 33.89
CA THR A 103 -0.19 1.94 33.88
C THR A 103 -0.18 2.48 32.45
N PHE A 104 -0.26 3.81 32.30
CA PHE A 104 -0.14 4.47 30.99
C PHE A 104 1.19 4.13 30.31
N ALA A 105 2.29 4.12 31.04
CA ALA A 105 3.60 3.75 30.50
C ALA A 105 3.63 2.31 29.98
N ARG A 106 3.01 1.35 30.69
CA ARG A 106 2.90 -0.04 30.24
C ARG A 106 2.01 -0.18 29.02
N ALA A 107 0.89 0.57 28.95
CA ALA A 107 0.03 0.62 27.76
C ALA A 107 0.77 1.21 26.55
N THR A 108 1.57 2.24 26.75
CA THR A 108 2.44 2.83 25.72
C THR A 108 3.50 1.82 25.24
N GLY A 109 4.21 1.18 26.15
CA GLY A 109 5.18 0.12 25.79
C GLY A 109 4.55 -1.02 25.02
N ARG A 110 3.33 -1.45 25.40
CA ARG A 110 2.54 -2.44 24.69
C ARG A 110 2.19 -2.01 23.26
N LEU A 111 1.87 -0.72 23.06
CA LEU A 111 1.61 -0.17 21.74
C LEU A 111 2.87 -0.21 20.86
N PHE A 112 4.01 0.24 21.35
CA PHE A 112 5.26 0.17 20.60
C PHE A 112 5.70 -1.29 20.32
N ALA A 113 5.45 -2.21 21.25
CA ALA A 113 5.70 -3.63 21.03
C ALA A 113 4.81 -4.24 19.91
N LYS A 114 3.65 -3.64 19.58
CA LYS A 114 2.86 -4.02 18.39
C LYS A 114 3.62 -3.74 17.10
N TRP A 115 4.44 -2.70 17.02
CA TRP A 115 5.25 -2.42 15.83
C TRP A 115 6.24 -3.56 15.54
N ILE A 116 6.81 -4.16 16.58
CA ILE A 116 7.64 -5.36 16.42
C ILE A 116 6.80 -6.50 15.81
N SER A 117 5.55 -6.65 16.24
CA SER A 117 4.64 -7.65 15.67
C SER A 117 4.34 -7.39 14.18
N TYR A 118 4.24 -6.12 13.75
CA TYR A 118 4.10 -5.76 12.34
C TYR A 118 5.35 -6.06 11.54
N MET A 119 6.54 -5.75 12.07
CA MET A 119 7.82 -6.08 11.41
C MET A 119 8.00 -7.58 11.21
N LEU A 120 7.45 -8.41 12.10
CA LEU A 120 7.42 -9.86 11.99
C LEU A 120 6.21 -10.36 11.16
N LEU A 121 5.82 -9.64 10.12
CA LEU A 121 4.73 -10.00 9.20
C LEU A 121 3.41 -10.36 9.92
N ASN A 122 3.10 -9.65 11.01
CA ASN A 122 1.94 -9.87 11.87
C ASN A 122 1.96 -11.21 12.67
N PHE A 123 3.01 -12.02 12.59
CA PHE A 123 3.10 -13.27 13.34
C PHE A 123 2.91 -13.05 14.84
N GLY A 124 3.44 -11.94 15.38
CA GLY A 124 3.28 -11.57 16.77
C GLY A 124 1.82 -11.43 17.25
N PHE A 125 0.89 -11.02 16.37
CA PHE A 125 -0.55 -10.97 16.71
C PHE A 125 -1.18 -12.37 16.68
N ILE A 126 -0.79 -13.18 15.74
CA ILE A 126 -1.35 -14.51 15.51
C ILE A 126 -1.00 -15.46 16.67
N MET A 127 0.13 -15.24 17.34
CA MET A 127 0.52 -15.94 18.56
C MET A 127 -0.61 -15.99 19.61
N ALA A 128 -1.49 -14.98 19.66
CA ALA A 128 -2.65 -14.99 20.56
C ALA A 128 -3.66 -16.12 20.27
N GLY A 129 -3.62 -16.73 19.09
CA GLY A 129 -4.39 -17.94 18.77
C GLY A 129 -3.71 -19.24 19.23
N MET A 130 -2.38 -19.23 19.37
CA MET A 130 -1.53 -20.44 19.51
C MET A 130 -1.12 -20.70 20.95
N THR A 131 -0.78 -19.65 21.69
CA THR A 131 -0.20 -19.76 23.04
C THR A 131 -1.22 -20.21 24.08
N SER A 132 -0.76 -20.88 25.13
CA SER A 132 -1.61 -21.42 26.19
C SER A 132 -2.45 -20.36 26.90
N LYS A 133 -1.89 -19.18 27.15
CA LYS A 133 -2.61 -18.02 27.76
C LYS A 133 -3.11 -17.01 26.73
N LYS A 134 -3.24 -17.41 25.46
CA LYS A 134 -3.71 -16.57 24.36
C LYS A 134 -2.97 -15.22 24.25
N ARG A 135 -1.64 -15.20 24.52
CA ARG A 135 -0.81 -13.99 24.50
C ARG A 135 -0.25 -13.75 23.10
N ALA A 136 -0.35 -12.53 22.62
CA ALA A 136 0.38 -12.02 21.47
C ALA A 136 1.81 -11.62 21.89
N LEU A 137 2.71 -11.41 20.95
CA LEU A 137 4.09 -11.00 21.22
C LEU A 137 4.17 -9.73 22.07
N HIS A 138 3.40 -8.71 21.71
CA HIS A 138 3.33 -7.46 22.46
C HIS A 138 2.74 -7.61 23.87
N ASP A 139 1.91 -8.65 24.11
CA ASP A 139 1.43 -9.00 25.46
C ASP A 139 2.55 -9.63 26.29
N TYR A 140 3.44 -10.41 25.67
CA TYR A 140 4.61 -10.97 26.35
C TYR A 140 5.58 -9.86 26.75
N ILE A 141 5.90 -8.93 25.84
CA ILE A 141 6.84 -7.84 26.10
C ILE A 141 6.31 -6.90 27.19
N ALA A 142 5.01 -6.59 27.17
CA ALA A 142 4.39 -5.71 28.15
C ALA A 142 3.90 -6.40 29.43
N GLU A 143 4.09 -7.72 29.56
CA GLU A 143 3.58 -8.55 30.67
C GLU A 143 2.08 -8.36 30.93
N THR A 144 1.27 -8.47 29.87
CA THR A 144 -0.17 -8.27 29.93
C THR A 144 -0.95 -9.49 29.46
N TYR A 145 -2.24 -9.51 29.80
CA TYR A 145 -3.23 -10.45 29.28
C TYR A 145 -4.42 -9.71 28.72
N VAL A 146 -5.09 -10.30 27.74
CA VAL A 146 -6.41 -9.85 27.29
C VAL A 146 -7.42 -10.89 27.71
N VAL A 147 -8.36 -10.43 28.54
CA VAL A 147 -9.37 -11.28 29.20
C VAL A 147 -10.78 -10.76 28.89
N ARG A 148 -11.78 -11.53 29.30
CA ARG A 148 -13.18 -11.11 29.23
C ARG A 148 -13.40 -9.90 30.14
N ALA A 149 -14.37 -9.07 29.81
CA ALA A 149 -14.67 -7.85 30.58
C ALA A 149 -15.15 -8.15 32.01
N ASP A 150 -15.78 -9.31 32.24
CA ASP A 150 -16.27 -9.77 33.55
C ASP A 150 -15.19 -10.30 34.50
N PHE A 151 -13.95 -10.48 34.03
CA PHE A 151 -12.82 -10.90 34.87
C PHE A 151 -12.59 -9.93 36.03
N GLN A 152 -12.39 -10.46 37.24
CA GLN A 152 -12.12 -9.65 38.43
C GLN A 152 -10.68 -9.86 38.94
N PRO A 153 -10.09 -8.84 39.60
CA PRO A 153 -8.82 -9.04 40.29
C PRO A 153 -8.95 -10.15 41.35
N GLY A 154 -8.07 -11.14 41.27
CA GLY A 154 -8.13 -12.31 42.13
C GLY A 154 -8.70 -13.58 41.49
N ASP A 155 -9.34 -13.46 40.31
CA ASP A 155 -9.74 -14.62 39.52
C ASP A 155 -8.50 -15.42 39.08
N GLU A 156 -8.63 -16.74 39.01
CA GLU A 156 -7.56 -17.61 38.56
C GLU A 156 -7.23 -17.40 37.07
N LEU A 157 -5.96 -17.37 36.74
CA LEU A 157 -5.40 -17.32 35.39
C LEU A 157 -4.81 -18.70 34.99
N PRO A 158 -5.67 -19.70 34.72
CA PRO A 158 -5.23 -21.08 34.50
C PRO A 158 -4.39 -21.21 33.22
N ASP A 159 -3.51 -22.20 33.20
CA ASP A 159 -2.85 -22.59 31.95
C ASP A 159 -3.84 -23.37 31.06
N THR A 160 -3.87 -23.01 29.80
CA THR A 160 -4.69 -23.70 28.80
C THR A 160 -3.80 -24.37 27.77
N PRO A 161 -4.23 -25.50 27.16
CA PRO A 161 -3.43 -26.16 26.13
C PRO A 161 -3.17 -25.23 24.94
N SER A 162 -1.98 -25.31 24.36
CA SER A 162 -1.65 -24.64 23.10
C SER A 162 -2.34 -25.34 21.93
N HIS A 163 -2.58 -24.60 20.86
CA HIS A 163 -3.24 -25.11 19.65
C HIS A 163 -2.24 -25.13 18.47
N PRO A 164 -1.49 -26.22 18.26
CA PRO A 164 -0.41 -26.28 17.25
C PRO A 164 -0.92 -26.13 15.80
N TYR A 165 -2.17 -26.48 15.50
CA TYR A 165 -2.75 -26.29 14.16
C TYR A 165 -2.80 -24.82 13.73
N TRP A 166 -2.81 -23.87 14.67
CA TRP A 166 -2.69 -22.45 14.33
C TRP A 166 -1.33 -22.11 13.72
N MET A 167 -0.28 -22.85 14.03
CA MET A 167 1.04 -22.66 13.41
C MET A 167 0.97 -22.97 11.92
N VAL A 168 0.31 -24.06 11.53
CA VAL A 168 0.14 -24.45 10.13
C VAL A 168 -0.73 -23.41 9.40
N PHE A 169 -1.87 -23.04 10.00
CA PHE A 169 -2.75 -22.03 9.43
C PHE A 169 -2.04 -20.70 9.17
N THR A 170 -1.26 -20.22 10.16
CA THR A 170 -0.52 -18.96 10.02
C THR A 170 0.61 -19.05 9.02
N ALA A 171 1.33 -20.17 8.97
CA ALA A 171 2.35 -20.39 7.96
C ALA A 171 1.75 -20.35 6.54
N VAL A 172 0.62 -21.00 6.34
CA VAL A 172 -0.11 -20.99 5.05
C VAL A 172 -0.55 -19.57 4.68
N VAL A 173 -1.17 -18.82 5.60
CA VAL A 173 -1.61 -17.43 5.35
C VAL A 173 -0.43 -16.52 5.01
N LEU A 174 0.70 -16.65 5.73
CA LEU A 174 1.91 -15.87 5.45
C LEU A 174 2.48 -16.20 4.07
N VAL A 175 2.59 -17.49 3.73
CA VAL A 175 3.08 -17.91 2.42
C VAL A 175 2.17 -17.38 1.31
N LEU A 176 0.86 -17.53 1.44
CA LEU A 176 -0.11 -17.02 0.46
C LEU A 176 -0.06 -15.48 0.32
N SER A 177 0.11 -14.76 1.44
CA SER A 177 0.24 -13.29 1.40
C SER A 177 1.54 -12.84 0.72
N MET A 178 2.66 -13.53 0.97
CA MET A 178 3.94 -13.26 0.30
C MET A 178 3.86 -13.56 -1.21
N LEU A 179 3.26 -14.69 -1.57
CA LEU A 179 3.03 -15.04 -2.99
C LEU A 179 2.12 -14.01 -3.68
N GLY A 180 1.05 -13.59 -3.03
CA GLY A 180 0.15 -12.54 -3.53
C GLY A 180 0.87 -11.21 -3.75
N MET A 181 1.68 -10.78 -2.77
CA MET A 181 2.48 -9.57 -2.90
C MET A 181 3.55 -9.68 -3.99
N MET A 182 4.20 -10.83 -4.12
CA MET A 182 5.18 -11.09 -5.19
C MET A 182 4.51 -11.04 -6.57
N LEU A 183 3.35 -11.68 -6.74
CA LEU A 183 2.58 -11.64 -7.97
C LEU A 183 2.11 -10.22 -8.31
N PHE A 184 1.62 -9.48 -7.32
CA PHE A 184 1.23 -8.08 -7.50
C PHE A 184 2.41 -7.23 -7.98
N ASN A 185 3.59 -7.35 -7.35
CA ASN A 185 4.78 -6.62 -7.77
C ASN A 185 5.25 -7.02 -9.17
N LEU A 186 5.16 -8.32 -9.52
CA LEU A 186 5.52 -8.82 -10.84
C LEU A 186 4.59 -8.24 -11.92
N VAL A 187 3.27 -8.28 -11.69
CA VAL A 187 2.27 -7.71 -12.60
C VAL A 187 2.46 -6.20 -12.72
N PHE A 188 2.65 -5.51 -11.59
CA PHE A 188 2.88 -4.07 -11.57
C PHE A 188 4.15 -3.70 -12.34
N ALA A 189 5.28 -4.39 -12.08
CA ALA A 189 6.52 -4.17 -12.79
C ALA A 189 6.37 -4.44 -14.30
N ALA A 190 5.66 -5.51 -14.68
CA ALA A 190 5.41 -5.84 -16.08
C ALA A 190 4.59 -4.73 -16.78
N THR A 191 3.54 -4.21 -16.11
CA THR A 191 2.72 -3.12 -16.67
C THR A 191 3.48 -1.79 -16.80
N VAL A 192 4.36 -1.49 -15.84
CA VAL A 192 5.22 -0.29 -15.89
C VAL A 192 6.26 -0.43 -17.00
N LEU A 193 6.93 -1.60 -17.09
CA LEU A 193 7.94 -1.85 -18.13
C LEU A 193 7.33 -1.85 -19.54
N ASP A 194 6.10 -2.36 -19.71
CA ASP A 194 5.41 -2.37 -21.02
C ASP A 194 5.09 -0.95 -21.52
N ARG A 195 4.98 0.02 -20.62
CA ARG A 195 4.75 1.45 -20.93
C ARG A 195 6.02 2.29 -20.93
N ALA A 196 7.19 1.69 -20.71
CA ALA A 196 8.44 2.43 -20.80
C ALA A 196 8.69 2.90 -22.25
N PRO A 197 9.13 4.15 -22.46
CA PRO A 197 9.31 4.74 -23.80
C PRO A 197 10.11 3.84 -24.75
N ALA A 198 11.22 3.26 -24.29
CA ALA A 198 12.05 2.37 -25.09
C ALA A 198 11.33 1.07 -25.51
N THR A 199 10.44 0.53 -24.66
CA THR A 199 9.66 -0.68 -24.98
C THR A 199 8.58 -0.39 -26.01
N VAL A 200 7.87 0.72 -25.82
CA VAL A 200 6.86 1.17 -26.77
C VAL A 200 7.52 1.53 -28.11
N ALA A 201 8.61 2.28 -28.09
CA ALA A 201 9.36 2.66 -29.29
C ALA A 201 9.83 1.45 -30.10
N ARG A 202 10.33 0.38 -29.42
CA ARG A 202 10.71 -0.85 -30.09
C ARG A 202 9.53 -1.56 -30.76
N ARG A 203 8.40 -1.66 -30.08
CA ARG A 203 7.15 -2.24 -30.61
C ARG A 203 6.66 -1.44 -31.83
N VAL A 204 6.62 -0.13 -31.69
CA VAL A 204 6.19 0.80 -32.75
C VAL A 204 7.13 0.70 -33.97
N SER A 205 8.45 0.67 -33.76
CA SER A 205 9.42 0.54 -34.86
C SER A 205 9.22 -0.75 -35.66
N THR A 206 8.94 -1.88 -34.99
CA THR A 206 8.63 -3.15 -35.66
C THR A 206 7.36 -3.04 -36.49
N THR A 207 6.30 -2.42 -35.95
CA THR A 207 5.03 -2.25 -36.65
C THR A 207 5.16 -1.31 -37.86
N LEU A 208 5.92 -0.22 -37.75
CA LEU A 208 6.20 0.67 -38.87
C LEU A 208 6.96 -0.05 -40.00
N GLN A 209 7.95 -0.87 -39.65
CA GLN A 209 8.69 -1.71 -40.62
C GLN A 209 7.76 -2.73 -41.29
N GLU A 210 6.84 -3.36 -40.53
CA GLU A 210 5.84 -4.28 -41.09
C GLU A 210 4.90 -3.56 -42.06
N PHE A 211 4.45 -2.35 -41.77
CA PHE A 211 3.62 -1.56 -42.67
C PHE A 211 4.35 -1.21 -43.96
N ALA A 212 5.61 -0.80 -43.86
CA ALA A 212 6.45 -0.53 -45.03
C ALA A 212 6.72 -1.78 -45.89
N ALA A 213 7.07 -2.91 -45.26
CA ALA A 213 7.31 -4.17 -45.95
C ALA A 213 6.06 -4.71 -46.68
N ALA A 214 4.87 -4.56 -46.03
CA ALA A 214 3.60 -4.95 -46.61
C ALA A 214 3.03 -3.91 -47.62
N LYS A 215 3.73 -2.79 -47.82
CA LYS A 215 3.22 -1.61 -48.60
C LYS A 215 1.79 -1.28 -48.25
N LYS A 216 1.49 -1.31 -46.96
CA LYS A 216 0.14 -1.05 -46.44
C LYS A 216 -0.10 0.46 -46.47
N SER A 217 -1.11 0.92 -47.24
CA SER A 217 -1.58 2.27 -47.17
C SER A 217 -2.40 2.47 -45.89
N LEU A 218 -2.06 3.49 -45.09
CA LEU A 218 -2.89 3.93 -43.97
C LEU A 218 -3.90 4.99 -44.51
N SER A 219 -5.11 4.99 -43.92
CA SER A 219 -6.10 6.02 -44.24
C SER A 219 -5.62 7.40 -43.77
N GLU A 220 -6.18 8.49 -44.36
CA GLU A 220 -5.88 9.85 -43.91
C GLU A 220 -6.21 10.09 -42.43
N GLU A 221 -7.14 9.33 -41.84
CA GLU A 221 -7.50 9.37 -40.44
C GLU A 221 -6.50 8.61 -39.54
N GLY A 222 -5.53 7.90 -40.14
CA GLY A 222 -4.56 7.07 -39.38
C GLY A 222 -5.18 5.78 -38.79
N LEU A 223 -4.41 5.13 -37.95
CA LEU A 223 -4.81 3.91 -37.21
C LEU A 223 -4.35 4.01 -35.77
N GLU A 224 -5.31 3.98 -34.84
CA GLU A 224 -4.98 3.87 -33.42
C GLU A 224 -4.94 2.40 -33.00
N ASN A 225 -3.84 2.00 -32.36
CA ASN A 225 -3.67 0.66 -31.78
C ASN A 225 -2.92 0.73 -30.45
N SER A 226 -3.56 0.25 -29.38
CA SER A 226 -2.94 0.17 -28.04
C SER A 226 -2.38 1.51 -27.52
N GLY A 227 -3.03 2.63 -27.81
CA GLY A 227 -2.59 3.96 -27.38
C GLY A 227 -1.48 4.55 -28.23
N VAL A 228 -1.19 3.96 -29.38
CA VAL A 228 -0.27 4.48 -30.40
C VAL A 228 -1.06 4.85 -31.65
N TRP A 229 -0.86 6.04 -32.14
CA TRP A 229 -1.48 6.50 -33.36
C TRP A 229 -0.48 6.39 -34.53
N TYR A 230 -0.88 5.73 -35.62
CA TYR A 230 -0.06 5.50 -36.80
C TYR A 230 -0.61 6.30 -37.97
N GLY A 231 0.26 6.99 -38.69
CA GLY A 231 -0.08 7.76 -39.88
C GLY A 231 0.89 7.52 -41.02
N GLN A 232 0.54 8.05 -42.19
CA GLN A 232 1.37 8.04 -43.38
C GLN A 232 1.26 9.39 -44.10
N ASP A 233 2.38 9.92 -44.52
CA ASP A 233 2.47 11.16 -45.33
C ASP A 233 3.36 10.93 -46.57
N GLU A 234 3.71 12.04 -47.27
CA GLU A 234 4.59 11.97 -48.45
C GLU A 234 6.01 11.51 -48.11
N ASP A 235 6.46 11.76 -46.86
CA ASP A 235 7.81 11.44 -46.38
C ASP A 235 7.91 10.03 -45.83
N GLY A 236 6.82 9.34 -45.52
CA GLY A 236 6.84 7.94 -45.08
C GLY A 236 5.77 7.59 -44.06
N TYR A 237 6.08 6.63 -43.19
CA TYR A 237 5.21 6.23 -42.09
C TYR A 237 5.66 6.91 -40.80
N TYR A 238 4.70 7.28 -39.95
CA TYR A 238 5.00 7.83 -38.63
C TYR A 238 4.04 7.30 -37.56
N ALA A 239 4.45 7.39 -36.31
CA ALA A 239 3.65 6.97 -35.18
C ALA A 239 3.86 7.89 -33.99
N ASN A 240 2.76 8.27 -33.34
CA ASN A 240 2.75 9.11 -32.15
C ASN A 240 2.28 8.30 -30.94
N PHE A 241 2.95 8.42 -29.81
CA PHE A 241 2.54 7.84 -28.55
C PHE A 241 2.98 8.72 -27.38
N THR A 242 2.31 8.53 -26.24
CA THR A 242 2.58 9.25 -25.00
C THR A 242 3.07 8.29 -23.94
N ASP A 243 4.05 8.66 -23.15
CA ASP A 243 4.50 7.90 -22.01
C ASP A 243 3.64 8.14 -20.74
N MET A 244 4.02 7.53 -19.62
CA MET A 244 3.32 7.68 -18.34
C MET A 244 3.47 9.07 -17.70
N ALA A 245 4.42 9.89 -18.19
CA ALA A 245 4.68 11.25 -17.73
C ALA A 245 4.10 12.32 -18.67
N ASP A 246 3.24 11.89 -19.60
CA ASP A 246 2.60 12.73 -20.62
C ASP A 246 3.61 13.35 -21.63
N ASN A 247 4.78 12.74 -21.79
CA ASN A 247 5.68 13.15 -22.87
C ASN A 247 5.23 12.51 -24.19
N GLU A 248 5.09 13.35 -25.22
CA GLU A 248 4.75 12.91 -26.57
C GLU A 248 6.00 12.53 -27.36
N TYR A 249 5.93 11.38 -28.02
CA TYR A 249 6.99 10.87 -28.88
C TYR A 249 6.46 10.66 -30.30
N THR A 250 7.22 11.11 -31.28
CA THR A 250 6.96 10.85 -32.70
C THR A 250 8.09 10.00 -33.28
N LEU A 251 7.75 8.84 -33.82
CA LEU A 251 8.69 8.00 -34.56
C LEU A 251 8.36 8.06 -36.04
N ALA A 252 9.37 8.11 -36.90
CA ALA A 252 9.21 8.10 -38.33
C ALA A 252 10.04 6.99 -38.99
N LEU A 253 9.50 6.44 -40.08
CA LEU A 253 10.19 5.59 -41.01
C LEU A 253 10.15 6.25 -42.38
N PRO A 254 11.17 7.02 -42.77
CA PRO A 254 11.21 7.74 -44.02
C PRO A 254 11.10 6.84 -45.26
N THR A 255 10.53 7.30 -46.33
CA THR A 255 10.36 6.60 -47.59
C THR A 255 11.73 6.14 -48.14
N GLY A 256 11.87 4.84 -48.37
CA GLY A 256 13.12 4.22 -48.81
C GLY A 256 14.13 3.93 -47.71
N SER A 257 13.84 4.27 -46.45
CA SER A 257 14.63 3.86 -45.29
C SER A 257 14.16 2.53 -44.74
N THR A 258 15.06 1.78 -44.09
CA THR A 258 14.74 0.59 -43.28
C THR A 258 14.89 0.85 -41.80
N GLU A 259 15.37 2.04 -41.40
CA GLU A 259 15.61 2.42 -40.03
C GLU A 259 14.57 3.42 -39.57
N VAL A 260 13.96 3.12 -38.41
CA VAL A 260 13.03 4.02 -37.71
C VAL A 260 13.85 4.99 -36.87
N CYS A 261 13.49 6.26 -36.92
CA CYS A 261 14.12 7.32 -36.15
C CYS A 261 13.09 8.07 -35.32
N CYS A 262 13.53 8.74 -34.28
CA CYS A 262 12.71 9.58 -33.44
C CYS A 262 12.75 11.03 -33.96
N VAL A 263 11.57 11.63 -34.13
CA VAL A 263 11.41 13.03 -34.54
C VAL A 263 11.22 13.85 -33.28
N SER A 264 12.15 14.77 -32.98
CA SER A 264 12.00 15.70 -31.86
C SER A 264 12.80 16.96 -32.13
N GLU A 265 12.21 18.11 -31.81
CA GLU A 265 12.92 19.39 -31.79
C GLU A 265 13.92 19.47 -30.62
N ALA A 266 13.70 18.69 -29.55
CA ALA A 266 14.58 18.59 -28.40
C ALA A 266 15.28 17.22 -28.40
N SER A 267 16.59 17.18 -28.60
CA SER A 267 17.41 15.95 -28.68
C SER A 267 17.30 15.04 -27.43
N ASP A 268 16.95 15.60 -26.30
CA ASP A 268 16.90 14.87 -25.01
C ASP A 268 15.70 13.92 -24.91
N GLN A 269 14.55 14.25 -25.55
CA GLN A 269 13.38 13.36 -25.53
C GLN A 269 13.61 12.05 -26.29
N CYS A 270 14.32 12.10 -27.41
CA CYS A 270 14.61 10.91 -28.20
C CYS A 270 15.59 9.93 -27.51
N ALA A 271 16.40 10.40 -26.56
CA ALA A 271 17.34 9.53 -25.82
C ALA A 271 16.60 8.41 -25.07
N ASP A 272 15.41 8.69 -24.54
CA ASP A 272 14.60 7.74 -23.78
C ASP A 272 14.03 6.60 -24.65
N THR A 273 13.90 6.81 -25.96
CA THR A 273 13.42 5.78 -26.90
C THR A 273 14.49 4.78 -27.29
N GLY A 274 15.75 5.12 -27.16
CA GLY A 274 16.89 4.32 -27.62
C GLY A 274 17.04 4.26 -29.15
N LEU A 275 16.32 5.11 -29.88
CA LEU A 275 16.37 5.21 -31.36
C LEU A 275 17.19 6.43 -31.80
N PRO A 276 17.76 6.39 -33.00
CA PRO A 276 18.46 7.55 -33.55
C PRO A 276 17.48 8.71 -33.80
N VAL A 277 17.97 9.94 -33.69
CA VAL A 277 17.20 11.13 -34.07
C VAL A 277 17.17 11.22 -35.60
N CYS A 278 15.99 11.52 -36.16
CA CYS A 278 15.83 11.74 -37.58
C CYS A 278 16.68 12.95 -38.04
N LYS A 279 17.42 12.81 -39.14
CA LYS A 279 18.23 13.88 -39.72
C LYS A 279 17.48 14.66 -40.76
#